data_d950c35059dd183b82f0532451c611ef
#
_entry.id   d950c35059dd183b82f0532451c611ef
#
_cell.length_a   1.000
_cell.length_b   1.000
_cell.length_c   1.000
_cell.angle_alpha   90.00
_cell.angle_beta   90.00
_cell.angle_gamma   90.00
#
_symmetry.space_group_name_H-M   'P 1'
#
loop_
_entity.id
_entity.type
_entity.pdbx_description
1 polymer ?
#
loop_
_entity_poly.entity_id
_entity_poly.type
_entity_poly.pdbx_seq_one_letter_code
_entity_poly.pdbx_strand_id
1 'polypeptide(L)'
;MKENRLAEISPAAFARTGTRGMTLVEIMIVLTIMASIAAVVGFFAKGALDNAKIKEAQTEVGNLKQMVDTYYVSANEYPNSLDDLKSPPGGMSPIVKAIPKDPWNNEYNYSKGGGSDEPTLSSNGPDGQGGTDDDISSEPK
;
A
#
# COMPACT_ATOMS: atom_id res chain seq x y z
N MET A 1 -6.18 91.53 -8.39
CA MET A 1 -7.27 90.63 -8.82
C MET A 1 -6.58 89.44 -9.47
N LYS A 2 -6.53 88.33 -8.70
CA LYS A 2 -6.00 87.02 -9.25
C LYS A 2 -7.14 86.02 -9.02
N GLU A 3 -7.79 85.64 -10.12
CA GLU A 3 -8.81 84.62 -10.11
C GLU A 3 -8.20 83.26 -9.86
N ASN A 4 -8.70 82.65 -8.82
CA ASN A 4 -8.33 81.30 -8.36
C ASN A 4 -9.16 80.27 -9.17
N ARG A 5 -8.58 79.66 -10.19
CA ARG A 5 -9.19 78.52 -10.91
C ARG A 5 -9.08 77.27 -10.07
N LEU A 6 -10.14 76.93 -9.42
CA LEU A 6 -10.25 75.57 -8.85
C LEU A 6 -10.40 74.59 -9.98
N ALA A 7 -9.38 73.72 -10.16
CA ALA A 7 -9.43 72.59 -11.10
C ALA A 7 -10.48 71.62 -10.57
N GLU A 8 -11.53 71.35 -11.33
CA GLU A 8 -12.49 70.30 -11.10
C GLU A 8 -11.78 68.97 -11.27
N ILE A 9 -11.60 68.24 -10.17
CA ILE A 9 -11.16 66.86 -10.19
C ILE A 9 -12.37 66.02 -10.60
N SER A 10 -12.37 65.61 -11.85
CA SER A 10 -13.34 64.65 -12.38
C SER A 10 -13.18 63.31 -11.64
N PRO A 11 -14.24 62.78 -10.99
CA PRO A 11 -14.14 61.46 -10.39
C PRO A 11 -13.98 60.41 -11.47
N ALA A 12 -12.78 59.79 -11.54
CA ALA A 12 -12.50 58.67 -12.43
C ALA A 12 -13.59 57.60 -12.23
N ALA A 13 -14.34 57.34 -13.29
CA ALA A 13 -15.33 56.28 -13.32
C ALA A 13 -14.64 54.94 -13.04
N PHE A 14 -14.82 54.42 -11.83
CA PHE A 14 -14.50 53.05 -11.51
C PHE A 14 -15.33 52.14 -12.44
N ALA A 15 -14.72 51.62 -13.49
CA ALA A 15 -15.32 50.59 -14.31
C ALA A 15 -15.55 49.36 -13.42
N ARG A 16 -16.80 49.16 -12.98
CA ARG A 16 -17.25 47.93 -12.32
C ARG A 16 -17.10 46.82 -13.34
N THR A 17 -15.98 46.08 -13.27
CA THR A 17 -15.85 44.77 -13.94
C THR A 17 -16.97 43.91 -13.39
N GLY A 18 -18.02 43.73 -14.20
CA GLY A 18 -19.13 42.86 -13.85
C GLY A 18 -18.60 41.43 -13.71
N THR A 19 -18.53 40.89 -12.48
CA THR A 19 -18.32 39.49 -12.23
C THR A 19 -19.50 38.73 -12.84
N ARG A 20 -19.29 38.06 -13.97
CA ARG A 20 -20.27 37.14 -14.54
C ARG A 20 -20.48 36.03 -13.53
N GLY A 21 -21.66 35.94 -12.95
CA GLY A 21 -22.04 34.80 -12.10
C GLY A 21 -22.07 33.53 -12.95
N MET A 22 -21.53 32.43 -12.40
CA MET A 22 -21.60 31.10 -13.03
C MET A 22 -23.05 30.63 -13.11
N THR A 23 -23.43 30.02 -14.19
CA THR A 23 -24.75 29.43 -14.39
C THR A 23 -24.84 28.08 -13.68
N LEU A 24 -26.03 27.69 -13.25
CA LEU A 24 -26.29 26.38 -12.62
C LEU A 24 -25.89 25.24 -13.57
N VAL A 25 -26.15 25.40 -14.86
CA VAL A 25 -25.76 24.42 -15.89
C VAL A 25 -24.25 24.25 -15.99
N GLU A 26 -23.50 25.35 -15.92
CA GLU A 26 -22.02 25.30 -15.96
C GLU A 26 -21.43 24.52 -14.79
N ILE A 27 -21.96 24.72 -13.60
CA ILE A 27 -21.57 23.93 -12.43
C ILE A 27 -21.95 22.45 -12.59
N MET A 28 -23.16 22.15 -13.11
CA MET A 28 -23.56 20.76 -13.36
C MET A 28 -22.63 20.03 -14.33
N ILE A 29 -22.22 20.70 -15.42
CA ILE A 29 -21.27 20.13 -16.39
C ILE A 29 -19.93 19.86 -15.73
N VAL A 30 -19.38 20.81 -14.97
CA VAL A 30 -18.11 20.66 -14.26
C VAL A 30 -18.16 19.49 -13.29
N LEU A 31 -19.22 19.41 -12.48
CA LEU A 31 -19.39 18.29 -11.52
C LEU A 31 -19.49 16.93 -12.23
N THR A 32 -20.18 16.85 -13.36
CA THR A 32 -20.29 15.63 -14.14
C THR A 32 -18.92 15.17 -14.68
N ILE A 33 -18.14 16.10 -15.20
CA ILE A 33 -16.79 15.81 -15.70
C ILE A 33 -15.87 15.37 -14.54
N MET A 34 -15.90 16.08 -13.41
CA MET A 34 -15.10 15.72 -12.23
C MET A 34 -15.47 14.35 -11.69
N ALA A 35 -16.76 14.02 -11.63
CA ALA A 35 -17.23 12.70 -11.20
C ALA A 35 -16.74 11.58 -12.14
N SER A 36 -16.75 11.82 -13.45
CA SER A 36 -16.26 10.86 -14.45
C SER A 36 -14.75 10.58 -14.26
N ILE A 37 -13.96 11.63 -14.08
CA ILE A 37 -12.51 11.50 -13.86
C ILE A 37 -12.23 10.77 -12.53
N ALA A 38 -12.95 11.12 -11.45
CA ALA A 38 -12.78 10.49 -10.14
C ALA A 38 -13.07 8.99 -10.18
N ALA A 39 -14.07 8.55 -10.95
CA ALA A 39 -14.39 7.14 -11.11
C ALA A 39 -13.27 6.36 -11.79
N VAL A 40 -12.68 6.92 -12.86
CA VAL A 40 -11.57 6.31 -13.60
C VAL A 40 -10.31 6.21 -12.71
N VAL A 41 -9.96 7.29 -12.03
CA VAL A 41 -8.79 7.33 -11.13
C VAL A 41 -8.95 6.33 -9.98
N GLY A 42 -10.15 6.24 -9.40
CA GLY A 42 -10.44 5.27 -8.31
C GLY A 42 -10.25 3.82 -8.74
N PHE A 43 -10.63 3.47 -9.95
CA PHE A 43 -10.42 2.12 -10.50
C PHE A 43 -8.93 1.76 -10.63
N PHE A 44 -8.13 2.66 -11.22
CA PHE A 44 -6.69 2.43 -11.35
C PHE A 44 -5.96 2.41 -10.01
N ALA A 45 -6.36 3.25 -9.06
CA ALA A 45 -5.76 3.30 -7.74
C ALA A 45 -5.93 1.97 -6.98
N LYS A 46 -7.12 1.34 -7.08
CA LYS A 46 -7.35 0.03 -6.46
C LYS A 46 -6.39 -1.03 -7.00
N GLY A 47 -6.26 -1.16 -8.31
CA GLY A 47 -5.35 -2.14 -8.92
C GLY A 47 -3.87 -1.90 -8.54
N ALA A 48 -3.44 -0.64 -8.41
CA ALA A 48 -2.10 -0.32 -7.95
C ALA A 48 -1.85 -0.74 -6.49
N LEU A 49 -2.85 -0.55 -5.61
CA LEU A 49 -2.78 -0.98 -4.21
C LEU A 49 -2.74 -2.51 -4.08
N ASP A 50 -3.55 -3.24 -4.85
CA ASP A 50 -3.55 -4.70 -4.82
C ASP A 50 -2.19 -5.25 -5.29
N ASN A 51 -1.62 -4.70 -6.36
CA ASN A 51 -0.26 -5.06 -6.81
C ASN A 51 0.83 -4.73 -5.79
N ALA A 52 0.71 -3.61 -5.06
CA ALA A 52 1.64 -3.24 -4.01
C ALA A 52 1.63 -4.25 -2.87
N LYS A 53 0.45 -4.67 -2.41
CA LYS A 53 0.29 -5.70 -1.39
C LYS A 53 0.87 -7.05 -1.81
N ILE A 54 0.67 -7.47 -3.07
CA ILE A 54 1.25 -8.71 -3.58
C ILE A 54 2.78 -8.65 -3.51
N LYS A 55 3.40 -7.54 -3.94
CA LYS A 55 4.86 -7.36 -3.87
C LYS A 55 5.37 -7.33 -2.43
N GLU A 56 4.64 -6.70 -1.53
CA GLU A 56 4.95 -6.69 -0.10
C GLU A 56 4.97 -8.12 0.46
N ALA A 57 3.91 -8.90 0.22
CA ALA A 57 3.84 -10.28 0.64
C ALA A 57 4.96 -11.16 0.05
N GLN A 58 5.31 -10.98 -1.23
CA GLN A 58 6.46 -11.68 -1.86
C GLN A 58 7.77 -11.36 -1.15
N THR A 59 7.98 -10.09 -0.80
CA THR A 59 9.18 -9.66 -0.10
C THR A 59 9.23 -10.25 1.32
N GLU A 60 8.10 -10.25 2.03
CA GLU A 60 8.02 -10.79 3.38
C GLU A 60 8.20 -12.31 3.43
N VAL A 61 7.61 -13.05 2.48
CA VAL A 61 7.85 -14.50 2.33
C VAL A 61 9.35 -14.78 2.11
N GLY A 62 10.01 -13.98 1.26
CA GLY A 62 11.46 -14.07 1.05
C GLY A 62 12.28 -13.80 2.31
N ASN A 63 11.90 -12.77 3.07
CA ASN A 63 12.56 -12.43 4.34
C ASN A 63 12.37 -13.52 5.39
N LEU A 64 11.16 -14.06 5.52
CA LEU A 64 10.88 -15.17 6.42
C LEU A 64 11.66 -16.43 6.03
N LYS A 65 11.81 -16.73 4.73
CA LYS A 65 12.66 -17.83 4.27
C LYS A 65 14.11 -17.63 4.72
N GLN A 66 14.67 -16.44 4.55
CA GLN A 66 16.03 -16.14 5.04
C GLN A 66 16.18 -16.34 6.55
N MET A 67 15.15 -15.99 7.35
CA MET A 67 15.17 -16.22 8.78
C MET A 67 15.16 -17.70 9.13
N VAL A 68 14.37 -18.50 8.40
CA VAL A 68 14.32 -19.96 8.52
C VAL A 68 15.67 -20.57 8.16
N ASP A 69 16.31 -20.10 7.09
CA ASP A 69 17.66 -20.57 6.68
C ASP A 69 18.72 -20.18 7.73
N THR A 70 18.60 -19.01 8.34
CA THR A 70 19.48 -18.59 9.43
C THR A 70 19.33 -19.48 10.66
N TYR A 71 18.10 -19.88 10.98
CA TYR A 71 17.84 -20.86 12.04
C TYR A 71 18.50 -22.20 11.71
N TYR A 72 18.35 -22.69 10.48
CA TYR A 72 18.95 -23.96 10.03
C TYR A 72 20.48 -23.96 10.18
N VAL A 73 21.15 -22.88 9.75
CA VAL A 73 22.61 -22.74 9.89
C VAL A 73 23.05 -22.80 11.35
N SER A 74 22.23 -22.29 12.27
CA SER A 74 22.56 -22.20 13.68
C SER A 74 22.20 -23.47 14.46
N ALA A 75 21.07 -24.11 14.12
CA ALA A 75 20.54 -25.27 14.82
C ALA A 75 20.84 -26.62 14.12
N ASN A 76 21.32 -26.58 12.86
CA ASN A 76 21.50 -27.71 11.95
C ASN A 76 20.21 -28.52 11.71
N GLU A 77 19.06 -27.87 11.91
CA GLU A 77 17.73 -28.40 11.61
C GLU A 77 16.76 -27.25 11.31
N TYR A 78 15.73 -27.52 10.54
CA TYR A 78 14.69 -26.53 10.29
C TYR A 78 13.75 -26.38 11.48
N PRO A 79 13.22 -25.17 11.74
CA PRO A 79 12.26 -24.97 12.83
C PRO A 79 10.99 -25.79 12.61
N ASN A 80 10.31 -26.17 13.67
CA ASN A 80 9.02 -26.88 13.56
C ASN A 80 7.86 -25.93 13.27
N SER A 81 8.03 -24.66 13.64
CA SER A 81 7.07 -23.59 13.40
C SER A 81 7.82 -22.25 13.26
N LEU A 82 7.16 -21.22 12.70
CA LEU A 82 7.72 -19.88 12.66
C LEU A 82 7.93 -19.30 14.06
N ASP A 83 7.21 -19.79 15.07
CA ASP A 83 7.37 -19.35 16.45
C ASP A 83 8.72 -19.73 17.04
N ASP A 84 9.35 -20.79 16.55
CA ASP A 84 10.71 -21.21 16.98
C ASP A 84 11.75 -20.13 16.64
N LEU A 85 11.51 -19.29 15.64
CA LEU A 85 12.37 -18.15 15.32
C LEU A 85 12.41 -17.09 16.41
N LYS A 86 11.36 -17.01 17.25
CA LYS A 86 11.27 -16.09 18.40
C LYS A 86 12.04 -16.61 19.62
N SER A 87 12.18 -17.92 19.73
CA SER A 87 12.81 -18.58 20.86
C SER A 87 13.57 -19.83 20.41
N PRO A 88 14.70 -19.67 19.69
CA PRO A 88 15.48 -20.80 19.22
C PRO A 88 16.03 -21.63 20.39
N PRO A 89 16.14 -22.95 20.25
CA PRO A 89 16.70 -23.82 21.29
C PRO A 89 18.18 -23.54 21.53
N GLY A 90 18.72 -24.05 22.65
CA GLY A 90 20.15 -23.96 22.93
C GLY A 90 20.68 -22.61 23.40
N GLY A 91 19.79 -21.68 23.81
CA GLY A 91 20.21 -20.34 24.32
C GLY A 91 20.64 -19.37 23.21
N MET A 92 20.31 -19.63 21.97
CA MET A 92 20.52 -18.72 20.85
C MET A 92 19.65 -17.47 21.00
N SER A 93 20.15 -16.33 20.51
CA SER A 93 19.37 -15.10 20.47
C SER A 93 18.17 -15.23 19.50
N PRO A 94 17.02 -14.61 19.84
CA PRO A 94 15.88 -14.56 18.92
C PRO A 94 16.27 -14.03 17.55
N ILE A 95 15.88 -14.72 16.48
CA ILE A 95 16.12 -14.32 15.10
C ILE A 95 15.14 -13.19 14.71
N VAL A 96 13.90 -13.31 15.24
CA VAL A 96 12.86 -12.30 15.05
C VAL A 96 12.13 -12.05 16.36
N LYS A 97 11.68 -10.83 16.58
CA LYS A 97 10.91 -10.47 17.79
C LYS A 97 9.44 -10.87 17.68
N ALA A 98 8.88 -10.77 16.49
CA ALA A 98 7.50 -11.11 16.19
C ALA A 98 7.40 -11.54 14.74
N ILE A 99 6.55 -12.52 14.45
CA ILE A 99 6.24 -12.91 13.08
C ILE A 99 5.24 -11.88 12.53
N PRO A 100 5.51 -11.23 11.38
CA PRO A 100 4.58 -10.30 10.78
C PRO A 100 3.34 -11.05 10.27
N LYS A 101 2.27 -10.32 10.05
CA LYS A 101 1.12 -10.78 9.28
C LYS A 101 1.27 -10.31 7.84
N ASP A 102 0.61 -11.02 6.93
CA ASP A 102 0.58 -10.62 5.54
C ASP A 102 -0.23 -9.30 5.32
N PRO A 103 -0.14 -8.66 4.15
CA PRO A 103 -0.84 -7.41 3.86
C PRO A 103 -2.37 -7.47 3.92
N TRP A 104 -2.94 -8.66 4.02
CA TRP A 104 -4.39 -8.90 4.22
C TRP A 104 -4.72 -9.29 5.65
N ASN A 105 -3.74 -9.24 6.59
CA ASN A 105 -3.86 -9.51 8.02
C ASN A 105 -4.03 -11.01 8.38
N ASN A 106 -3.62 -11.91 7.48
CA ASN A 106 -3.56 -13.36 7.73
C ASN A 106 -2.16 -13.74 8.27
N GLU A 107 -2.05 -14.94 8.84
CA GLU A 107 -0.78 -15.53 9.23
C GLU A 107 -0.13 -16.21 8.00
N TYR A 108 1.21 -16.23 7.97
CA TYR A 108 1.94 -16.99 6.96
C TYR A 108 1.87 -18.49 7.26
N ASN A 109 1.64 -19.28 6.23
CA ASN A 109 1.70 -20.72 6.31
C ASN A 109 3.17 -21.17 6.26
N TYR A 110 3.52 -22.11 7.11
CA TYR A 110 4.83 -22.73 7.15
C TYR A 110 4.69 -24.25 7.19
N SER A 111 5.43 -24.94 6.33
CA SER A 111 5.56 -26.39 6.34
C SER A 111 7.03 -26.77 6.33
N LYS A 112 7.47 -27.53 7.34
CA LYS A 112 8.87 -27.92 7.53
C LYS A 112 9.42 -28.79 6.39
N GLY A 113 8.57 -29.39 5.57
CA GLY A 113 8.99 -30.43 4.62
C GLY A 113 9.29 -31.76 5.31
N GLY A 114 9.57 -32.79 4.54
CA GLY A 114 9.94 -34.13 5.02
C GLY A 114 11.43 -34.39 4.89
N GLY A 115 12.14 -34.56 6.01
CA GLY A 115 13.55 -34.96 5.98
C GLY A 115 14.50 -33.85 5.53
N SER A 116 15.14 -34.01 4.37
CA SER A 116 16.09 -33.04 3.78
C SER A 116 15.41 -32.00 2.89
N ASP A 117 14.10 -32.06 2.73
CA ASP A 117 13.37 -31.15 1.84
C ASP A 117 13.33 -29.75 2.45
N GLU A 118 13.50 -28.76 1.59
CA GLU A 118 13.38 -27.35 2.01
C GLU A 118 11.96 -27.05 2.53
N PRO A 119 11.85 -26.24 3.59
CA PRO A 119 10.56 -25.82 4.10
C PRO A 119 9.87 -24.87 3.13
N THR A 120 8.55 -24.98 3.04
CA THR A 120 7.73 -24.07 2.25
C THR A 120 7.08 -23.01 3.12
N LEU A 121 7.04 -21.79 2.58
CA LEU A 121 6.40 -20.63 3.15
C LEU A 121 5.42 -20.05 2.14
N SER A 122 4.21 -19.69 2.60
CA SER A 122 3.24 -19.05 1.73
C SER A 122 2.32 -18.10 2.50
N SER A 123 1.78 -17.11 1.77
CA SER A 123 0.60 -16.34 2.15
C SER A 123 -0.58 -16.84 1.33
N ASN A 124 -1.77 -16.84 1.93
CA ASN A 124 -3.02 -17.19 1.26
C ASN A 124 -3.54 -16.10 0.31
N GLY A 125 -2.74 -15.04 0.07
CA GLY A 125 -3.10 -14.00 -0.88
C GLY A 125 -4.32 -13.17 -0.51
N PRO A 126 -4.90 -12.47 -1.50
CA PRO A 126 -6.03 -11.57 -1.31
C PRO A 126 -7.32 -12.24 -0.85
N ASP A 127 -7.58 -13.49 -1.24
CA ASP A 127 -8.81 -14.21 -0.90
C ASP A 127 -8.76 -14.90 0.48
N GLY A 128 -7.54 -15.00 1.07
CA GLY A 128 -7.31 -15.60 2.38
C GLY A 128 -7.51 -17.12 2.42
N GLN A 129 -7.60 -17.79 1.27
CA GLN A 129 -7.80 -19.24 1.17
C GLN A 129 -6.52 -19.90 0.64
N GLY A 130 -6.02 -20.90 1.35
CA GLY A 130 -4.84 -21.65 0.90
C GLY A 130 -5.18 -22.65 -0.21
N GLY A 131 -4.26 -22.80 -1.17
CA GLY A 131 -4.41 -23.71 -2.31
C GLY A 131 -5.08 -23.08 -3.52
N THR A 132 -5.13 -21.77 -3.61
CA THR A 132 -5.67 -21.00 -4.73
C THR A 132 -4.58 -20.42 -5.63
N ASP A 133 -4.97 -19.86 -6.78
CA ASP A 133 -4.01 -19.34 -7.76
C ASP A 133 -3.32 -18.04 -7.31
N ASP A 134 -3.88 -17.36 -6.34
CA ASP A 134 -3.38 -16.10 -5.78
C ASP A 134 -2.48 -16.30 -4.54
N ASP A 135 -2.24 -17.57 -4.13
CA ASP A 135 -1.24 -17.90 -3.12
C ASP A 135 0.15 -17.40 -3.51
N ILE A 136 0.83 -16.80 -2.55
CA ILE A 136 2.21 -16.30 -2.70
C ILE A 136 3.14 -17.24 -1.95
N SER A 137 3.95 -18.01 -2.68
CA SER A 137 4.83 -19.03 -2.13
C SER A 137 6.30 -18.67 -2.29
N SER A 138 7.13 -19.18 -1.37
CA SER A 138 8.59 -19.13 -1.48
C SER A 138 9.15 -19.99 -2.60
N GLU A 139 8.39 -20.96 -3.09
CA GLU A 139 8.76 -21.76 -4.25
C GLU A 139 8.22 -21.15 -5.54
N PRO A 140 9.01 -21.15 -6.63
CA PRO A 140 8.50 -20.75 -7.94
C PRO A 140 7.41 -21.73 -8.39
N LYS A 141 6.27 -21.20 -8.83
CA LYS A 141 5.21 -21.98 -9.49
C LYS A 141 5.69 -22.53 -10.83
#